data_4832a166dac8f4ff3a22dab42fcafa58
#
_entry.id   4832a166dac8f4ff3a22dab42fcafa58
#
_cell.length_a   1.000
_cell.length_b   1.000
_cell.length_c   1.000
_cell.angle_alpha   90.00
_cell.angle_beta   90.00
_cell.angle_gamma   90.00
#
_symmetry.space_group_name_H-M   'P 1'
#
loop_
_entity.id
_entity.type
_entity.pdbx_description
1 polymer ?
#
loop_
_entity_poly.entity_id
_entity_poly.type
_entity_poly.pdbx_seq_one_letter_code
_entity_poly.pdbx_strand_id
1 'polypeptide(L)'
;DMMPHCADKLKNHYEITYLGHGWESIVTRMKDAGYDVAQITFATDYIEEVRKHDVQFTPIAIGTGTKGKVLDALSNGLLVVGTPFALENIAVENGVSCVEYHSNEELLAALTDIPHHVEKYEVMAEKGREAIFREHGRKRISQQLIDLFK
;
A
#
# COMPACT_ATOMS: atom_id res chain seq x y z
N ASP A 1 6.06 -2.18 -14.94
CA ASP A 1 7.05 -1.34 -15.63
C ASP A 1 6.59 0.05 -16.05
N MET A 2 5.41 0.47 -15.61
CA MET A 2 4.84 1.78 -15.97
C MET A 2 5.63 2.96 -15.36
N MET A 3 6.06 2.85 -14.12
CA MET A 3 6.62 3.97 -13.34
C MET A 3 7.80 4.69 -14.03
N PRO A 4 8.82 4.01 -14.58
CA PRO A 4 9.90 4.70 -15.29
C PRO A 4 9.43 5.52 -16.49
N HIS A 5 8.39 5.05 -17.18
CA HIS A 5 7.84 5.75 -18.36
C HIS A 5 6.95 6.97 -18.01
N CYS A 6 6.52 7.08 -16.76
CA CYS A 6 5.68 8.15 -16.26
C CYS A 6 6.43 9.12 -15.34
N ALA A 7 7.77 9.07 -15.35
CA ALA A 7 8.61 9.86 -14.45
C ALA A 7 8.34 11.36 -14.53
N ASP A 8 8.09 11.89 -15.71
CA ASP A 8 7.82 13.33 -15.88
C ASP A 8 6.60 13.84 -15.08
N LYS A 9 5.65 12.95 -14.81
CA LYS A 9 4.44 13.25 -14.04
C LYS A 9 4.59 12.96 -12.54
N LEU A 10 5.45 12.03 -12.16
CA LEU A 10 5.44 11.46 -10.81
C LEU A 10 6.72 11.71 -10.01
N LYS A 11 7.88 11.83 -10.65
CA LYS A 11 9.19 11.84 -9.97
C LYS A 11 9.38 12.94 -8.93
N ASN A 12 8.72 14.08 -9.10
CA ASN A 12 8.85 15.22 -8.17
C ASN A 12 7.84 15.15 -7.00
N HIS A 13 6.98 14.16 -6.98
CA HIS A 13 5.91 14.02 -6.00
C HIS A 13 6.11 12.86 -5.04
N TYR A 14 7.04 11.94 -5.34
CA TYR A 14 7.24 10.71 -4.57
C TYR A 14 8.70 10.46 -4.24
N GLU A 15 8.95 10.18 -2.98
CA GLU A 15 10.13 9.48 -2.51
C GLU A 15 9.76 8.00 -2.38
N ILE A 16 10.52 7.10 -3.01
CA ILE A 16 10.15 5.70 -3.12
C ILE A 16 11.15 4.82 -2.37
N THR A 17 10.66 3.97 -1.50
CA THR A 17 11.48 2.98 -0.79
C THR A 17 11.06 1.58 -1.19
N TYR A 18 11.99 0.81 -1.72
CA TYR A 18 11.85 -0.63 -1.92
C TYR A 18 12.39 -1.37 -0.71
N LEU A 19 11.53 -2.15 -0.07
CA LEU A 19 11.87 -2.90 1.13
C LEU A 19 11.99 -4.39 0.80
N GLY A 20 13.17 -4.95 1.02
CA GLY A 20 13.51 -6.35 0.75
C GLY A 20 14.57 -6.54 -0.32
N HIS A 21 14.81 -7.81 -0.65
CA HIS A 21 15.77 -8.23 -1.68
C HIS A 21 15.11 -8.35 -3.06
N GLY A 22 15.94 -8.34 -4.10
CA GLY A 22 15.52 -8.58 -5.49
C GLY A 22 15.00 -7.34 -6.22
N TRP A 23 15.14 -6.16 -5.64
CA TRP A 23 14.69 -4.90 -6.22
C TRP A 23 15.76 -4.13 -6.99
N GLU A 24 17.01 -4.64 -7.04
CA GLU A 24 18.18 -3.91 -7.53
C GLU A 24 17.99 -3.39 -8.96
N SER A 25 17.45 -4.23 -9.85
CA SER A 25 17.21 -3.87 -11.27
C SER A 25 16.16 -2.76 -11.40
N ILE A 26 15.03 -2.86 -10.67
CA ILE A 26 13.99 -1.83 -10.76
C ILE A 26 14.43 -0.53 -10.09
N VAL A 27 15.16 -0.61 -8.98
CA VAL A 27 15.73 0.56 -8.30
C VAL A 27 16.66 1.33 -9.23
N THR A 28 17.54 0.64 -9.97
CA THR A 28 18.42 1.27 -10.96
C THR A 28 17.61 1.99 -12.05
N ARG A 29 16.63 1.31 -12.63
CA ARG A 29 15.76 1.89 -13.67
C ARG A 29 14.97 3.11 -13.17
N MET A 30 14.50 3.07 -11.94
CA MET A 30 13.79 4.19 -11.33
C MET A 30 14.70 5.39 -11.09
N LYS A 31 15.93 5.17 -10.61
CA LYS A 31 16.95 6.22 -10.46
C LYS A 31 17.32 6.83 -11.80
N ASP A 32 17.53 6.01 -12.83
CA ASP A 32 17.84 6.47 -14.18
C ASP A 32 16.69 7.32 -14.77
N ALA A 33 15.46 7.02 -14.41
CA ALA A 33 14.28 7.80 -14.77
C ALA A 33 14.13 9.11 -13.95
N GLY A 34 14.96 9.33 -12.93
CA GLY A 34 15.01 10.54 -12.14
C GLY A 34 14.17 10.55 -10.86
N TYR A 35 13.70 9.39 -10.41
CA TYR A 35 13.04 9.28 -9.12
C TYR A 35 14.02 9.32 -7.95
N ASP A 36 13.58 9.87 -6.82
CA ASP A 36 14.24 9.68 -5.54
C ASP A 36 13.86 8.29 -4.99
N VAL A 37 14.83 7.38 -5.01
CA VAL A 37 14.59 5.97 -4.69
C VAL A 37 15.65 5.44 -3.75
N ALA A 38 15.21 4.78 -2.68
CA ALA A 38 16.04 4.01 -1.78
C ALA A 38 15.67 2.52 -1.83
N GLN A 39 16.64 1.66 -1.51
CA GLN A 39 16.41 0.25 -1.23
C GLN A 39 16.89 -0.07 0.18
N ILE A 40 16.04 -0.72 0.96
CA ILE A 40 16.36 -1.25 2.27
C ILE A 40 16.23 -2.77 2.17
N THR A 41 17.36 -3.47 2.13
CA THR A 41 17.38 -4.94 1.97
C THR A 41 16.91 -5.67 3.22
N PHE A 42 17.16 -5.07 4.38
CA PHE A 42 16.72 -5.60 5.67
C PHE A 42 16.38 -4.46 6.62
N ALA A 43 15.17 -4.49 7.17
CA ALA A 43 14.74 -3.58 8.22
C ALA A 43 14.84 -4.29 9.58
N THR A 44 15.53 -3.69 10.54
CA THR A 44 15.64 -4.21 11.91
C THR A 44 14.26 -4.26 12.59
N ASP A 45 13.44 -3.23 12.36
CA ASP A 45 12.04 -3.17 12.75
C ASP A 45 11.21 -2.78 11.52
N TYR A 46 10.48 -3.76 10.98
CA TYR A 46 9.65 -3.58 9.80
C TYR A 46 8.53 -2.56 10.02
N ILE A 47 7.87 -2.61 11.16
CA ILE A 47 6.74 -1.70 11.46
C ILE A 47 7.22 -0.27 11.65
N GLU A 48 8.37 -0.09 12.29
CA GLU A 48 8.98 1.24 12.42
C GLU A 48 9.34 1.82 11.04
N GLU A 49 9.84 0.98 10.12
CA GLU A 49 10.11 1.41 8.75
C GLU A 49 8.82 1.78 8.01
N VAL A 50 7.78 0.96 8.09
CA VAL A 50 6.47 1.24 7.47
C VAL A 50 5.92 2.58 7.92
N ARG A 51 6.02 2.92 9.20
CA ARG A 51 5.52 4.18 9.77
C ARG A 51 6.16 5.45 9.23
N LYS A 52 7.29 5.35 8.55
CA LYS A 52 7.97 6.50 7.93
C LYS A 52 7.33 6.91 6.59
N HIS A 53 6.38 6.13 6.10
CA HIS A 53 5.78 6.30 4.80
C HIS A 53 4.29 6.67 4.89
N ASP A 54 3.78 7.29 3.83
CA ASP A 54 2.37 7.71 3.74
C ASP A 54 1.54 6.76 2.89
N VAL A 55 2.17 6.11 1.90
CA VAL A 55 1.50 5.27 0.92
C VAL A 55 2.20 3.93 0.79
N GLN A 56 1.43 2.85 0.84
CA GLN A 56 1.87 1.51 0.50
C GLN A 56 1.36 1.15 -0.90
N PHE A 57 2.28 0.96 -1.83
CA PHE A 57 1.95 0.46 -3.15
C PHE A 57 2.12 -1.06 -3.20
N THR A 58 1.06 -1.76 -3.58
CA THR A 58 1.01 -3.23 -3.55
C THR A 58 0.55 -3.79 -4.90
N PRO A 59 1.45 -3.88 -5.90
CA PRO A 59 1.14 -4.35 -7.26
C PRO A 59 1.16 -5.88 -7.36
N ILE A 60 0.52 -6.59 -6.45
CA ILE A 60 0.51 -8.06 -6.41
C ILE A 60 -0.56 -8.57 -7.36
N ALA A 61 -0.17 -9.36 -8.35
CA ALA A 61 -1.09 -10.00 -9.29
C ALA A 61 -1.29 -11.50 -9.01
N ILE A 62 -0.34 -12.15 -8.35
CA ILE A 62 -0.33 -13.59 -8.08
C ILE A 62 0.34 -13.84 -6.74
N GLY A 63 -0.18 -14.78 -5.96
CA GLY A 63 0.47 -15.20 -4.71
C GLY A 63 -0.46 -16.00 -3.82
N THR A 64 0.09 -16.83 -2.95
CA THR A 64 -0.64 -17.64 -1.96
C THR A 64 -0.44 -17.16 -0.54
N GLY A 65 0.31 -16.07 -0.35
CA GLY A 65 0.67 -15.56 0.97
C GLY A 65 -0.46 -14.80 1.68
N THR A 66 -0.32 -14.67 2.98
CA THR A 66 -1.15 -13.76 3.78
C THR A 66 -0.89 -12.32 3.33
N LYS A 67 -1.93 -11.53 3.34
CA LYS A 67 -1.86 -10.11 3.01
C LYS A 67 -1.39 -9.27 4.20
N GLY A 68 -0.48 -9.83 5.01
CA GLY A 68 0.03 -9.23 6.23
C GLY A 68 0.63 -7.85 6.03
N LYS A 69 1.37 -7.65 4.96
CA LYS A 69 1.95 -6.33 4.62
C LYS A 69 0.88 -5.27 4.34
N VAL A 70 -0.23 -5.67 3.72
CA VAL A 70 -1.38 -4.77 3.49
C VAL A 70 -2.06 -4.42 4.81
N LEU A 71 -2.30 -5.41 5.66
CA LEU A 71 -2.87 -5.20 7.00
C LEU A 71 -1.97 -4.34 7.88
N ASP A 72 -0.66 -4.55 7.83
CA ASP A 72 0.32 -3.75 8.58
C ASP A 72 0.30 -2.28 8.11
N ALA A 73 0.26 -2.04 6.81
CA ALA A 73 0.19 -0.69 6.25
C ALA A 73 -1.11 0.03 6.69
N LEU A 74 -2.25 -0.61 6.51
CA LEU A 74 -3.55 -0.05 6.89
C LEU A 74 -3.64 0.22 8.39
N SER A 75 -3.22 -0.72 9.23
CA SER A 75 -3.26 -0.56 10.69
C SER A 75 -2.31 0.53 11.21
N ASN A 76 -1.28 0.87 10.44
CA ASN A 76 -0.37 1.98 10.74
C ASN A 76 -0.74 3.30 10.05
N GLY A 77 -1.90 3.36 9.41
CA GLY A 77 -2.45 4.60 8.86
C GLY A 77 -1.93 4.98 7.47
N LEU A 78 -1.28 4.06 6.74
CA LEU A 78 -0.88 4.31 5.36
C LEU A 78 -2.07 4.18 4.42
N LEU A 79 -2.08 5.01 3.38
CA LEU A 79 -2.94 4.79 2.23
C LEU A 79 -2.44 3.56 1.47
N VAL A 80 -3.29 2.58 1.25
CA VAL A 80 -2.96 1.45 0.39
C VAL A 80 -3.48 1.67 -1.02
N VAL A 81 -2.57 1.57 -1.99
CA VAL A 81 -2.86 1.54 -3.43
C VAL A 81 -2.52 0.14 -3.93
N GLY A 82 -3.52 -0.63 -4.32
CA GLY A 82 -3.32 -2.04 -4.62
C GLY A 82 -4.20 -2.57 -5.74
N THR A 83 -3.83 -3.75 -6.23
CA THR A 83 -4.64 -4.53 -7.16
C THR A 83 -5.83 -5.18 -6.44
N PRO A 84 -6.88 -5.61 -7.16
CA PRO A 84 -7.97 -6.39 -6.57
C PRO A 84 -7.46 -7.60 -5.79
N PHE A 85 -6.44 -8.27 -6.32
CA PHE A 85 -5.82 -9.43 -5.67
C PHE A 85 -5.15 -9.06 -4.33
N ALA A 86 -4.45 -7.92 -4.28
CA ALA A 86 -3.79 -7.45 -3.05
C ALA A 86 -4.79 -7.11 -1.94
N LEU A 87 -5.98 -6.65 -2.32
CA LEU A 87 -7.04 -6.19 -1.42
C LEU A 87 -8.13 -7.23 -1.16
N GLU A 88 -8.06 -8.37 -1.82
CA GLU A 88 -9.03 -9.46 -1.65
C GLU A 88 -9.08 -9.93 -0.19
N ASN A 89 -10.29 -10.08 0.35
CA ASN A 89 -10.55 -10.47 1.75
C ASN A 89 -10.01 -9.49 2.80
N ILE A 90 -9.67 -8.28 2.40
CA ILE A 90 -9.38 -7.18 3.30
C ILE A 90 -10.65 -6.31 3.44
N ALA A 91 -10.98 -5.92 4.65
CA ALA A 91 -12.20 -5.15 4.94
C ALA A 91 -12.06 -3.66 4.57
N VAL A 92 -11.69 -3.39 3.33
CA VAL A 92 -11.59 -2.04 2.76
C VAL A 92 -12.45 -1.90 1.52
N GLU A 93 -12.80 -0.68 1.19
CA GLU A 93 -13.63 -0.32 0.04
C GLU A 93 -12.91 0.69 -0.84
N ASN A 94 -12.84 0.39 -2.14
CA ASN A 94 -12.21 1.27 -3.12
C ASN A 94 -12.87 2.65 -3.14
N GLY A 95 -12.06 3.69 -3.13
CA GLY A 95 -12.49 5.08 -3.13
C GLY A 95 -12.98 5.60 -1.77
N VAL A 96 -13.07 4.74 -0.75
CA VAL A 96 -13.50 5.09 0.61
C VAL A 96 -12.38 4.90 1.62
N SER A 97 -11.73 3.74 1.62
CA SER A 97 -10.72 3.34 2.60
C SER A 97 -9.43 2.78 1.98
N CYS A 98 -9.37 2.70 0.67
CA CYS A 98 -8.18 2.33 -0.12
C CYS A 98 -8.35 2.82 -1.56
N VAL A 99 -7.29 2.68 -2.33
CA VAL A 99 -7.31 2.86 -3.79
C VAL A 99 -7.05 1.51 -4.45
N GLU A 100 -8.05 0.99 -5.17
CA GLU A 100 -7.92 -0.20 -5.99
C GLU A 100 -7.81 0.20 -7.47
N TYR A 101 -6.89 -0.41 -8.20
CA TYR A 101 -6.71 -0.15 -9.62
C TYR A 101 -6.68 -1.45 -10.43
N HIS A 102 -7.22 -1.41 -11.65
CA HIS A 102 -7.38 -2.55 -12.55
C HIS A 102 -6.51 -2.43 -13.80
N SER A 103 -5.95 -1.25 -14.06
CA SER A 103 -5.11 -0.96 -15.23
C SER A 103 -3.99 0.02 -14.89
N ASN A 104 -2.99 0.11 -15.77
CA ASN A 104 -1.92 1.09 -15.65
C ASN A 104 -2.46 2.53 -15.75
N GLU A 105 -3.49 2.75 -16.54
CA GLU A 105 -4.16 4.05 -16.69
C GLU A 105 -4.82 4.49 -15.38
N GLU A 106 -5.53 3.59 -14.73
CA GLU A 106 -6.14 3.85 -13.41
C GLU A 106 -5.08 4.11 -12.35
N LEU A 107 -4.01 3.32 -12.34
CA LEU A 107 -2.89 3.52 -11.42
C LEU A 107 -2.24 4.88 -11.64
N LEU A 108 -1.94 5.25 -12.88
CA LEU A 108 -1.34 6.55 -13.19
C LEU A 108 -2.26 7.71 -12.77
N ALA A 109 -3.56 7.59 -13.02
CA ALA A 109 -4.53 8.58 -12.60
C ALA A 109 -4.54 8.74 -11.07
N ALA A 110 -4.56 7.65 -10.32
CA ALA A 110 -4.51 7.67 -8.86
C ALA A 110 -3.21 8.30 -8.33
N LEU A 111 -2.06 7.87 -8.82
CA LEU A 111 -0.76 8.38 -8.40
C LEU A 111 -0.57 9.86 -8.77
N THR A 112 -1.20 10.33 -9.83
CA THR A 112 -1.20 11.75 -10.20
C THR A 112 -2.12 12.57 -9.29
N ASP A 113 -3.26 12.01 -8.88
CA ASP A 113 -4.27 12.70 -8.05
C ASP A 113 -3.84 12.84 -6.58
N ILE A 114 -3.20 11.83 -6.02
CA ILE A 114 -2.83 11.77 -4.59
C ILE A 114 -2.07 13.02 -4.12
N PRO A 115 -0.99 13.48 -4.77
CA PRO A 115 -0.23 14.64 -4.30
C PRO A 115 -1.00 15.95 -4.37
N HIS A 116 -2.05 16.02 -5.19
CA HIS A 116 -2.87 17.22 -5.38
C HIS A 116 -4.10 17.28 -4.46
N HIS A 117 -4.42 16.17 -3.77
CA HIS A 117 -5.58 16.05 -2.89
C HIS A 117 -5.23 15.33 -1.58
N VAL A 118 -4.16 15.76 -0.92
CA VAL A 118 -3.58 15.12 0.27
C VAL A 118 -4.61 14.90 1.37
N GLU A 119 -5.40 15.92 1.72
CA GLU A 119 -6.43 15.82 2.78
C GLU A 119 -7.46 14.72 2.49
N LYS A 120 -7.90 14.59 1.24
CA LYS A 120 -8.83 13.53 0.81
C LYS A 120 -8.26 12.15 1.07
N TYR A 121 -6.98 11.96 0.76
CA TYR A 121 -6.32 10.66 0.90
C TYR A 121 -5.88 10.37 2.34
N GLU A 122 -5.60 11.37 3.14
CA GLU A 122 -5.41 11.21 4.59
C GLU A 122 -6.70 10.71 5.27
N VAL A 123 -7.85 11.28 4.92
CA VAL A 123 -9.15 10.79 5.41
C VAL A 123 -9.41 9.35 4.96
N MET A 124 -9.07 9.02 3.71
CA MET A 124 -9.20 7.66 3.17
C MET A 124 -8.30 6.67 3.93
N ALA A 125 -7.07 7.03 4.20
CA ALA A 125 -6.11 6.22 4.97
C ALA A 125 -6.61 5.96 6.40
N GLU A 126 -7.14 6.97 7.08
CA GLU A 126 -7.72 6.81 8.42
C GLU A 126 -8.95 5.90 8.42
N LYS A 127 -9.82 6.01 7.42
CA LYS A 127 -10.94 5.06 7.24
C LYS A 127 -10.46 3.64 7.02
N GLY A 128 -9.36 3.45 6.30
CA GLY A 128 -8.71 2.14 6.13
C GLY A 128 -8.23 1.57 7.47
N ARG A 129 -7.56 2.38 8.26
CA ARG A 129 -7.12 2.02 9.60
C ARG A 129 -8.29 1.64 10.51
N GLU A 130 -9.32 2.45 10.56
CA GLU A 130 -10.52 2.17 11.36
C GLU A 130 -11.22 0.87 10.93
N ALA A 131 -11.33 0.62 9.61
CA ALA A 131 -11.92 -0.59 9.07
C ALA A 131 -11.16 -1.85 9.50
N ILE A 132 -9.82 -1.81 9.49
CA ILE A 132 -8.98 -2.93 9.93
C ILE A 132 -9.15 -3.19 11.42
N PHE A 133 -9.15 -2.18 12.27
CA PHE A 133 -9.37 -2.35 13.71
C PHE A 133 -10.76 -2.90 14.03
N ARG A 134 -11.79 -2.48 13.29
CA ARG A 134 -13.16 -2.96 13.48
C ARG A 134 -13.32 -4.42 13.04
N GLU A 135 -12.81 -4.79 11.86
CA GLU A 135 -13.10 -6.06 11.23
C GLU A 135 -12.04 -7.15 11.50
N HIS A 136 -10.79 -6.76 11.66
CA HIS A 136 -9.66 -7.66 11.86
C HIS A 136 -9.05 -7.56 13.27
N GLY A 137 -9.67 -6.80 14.17
CA GLY A 137 -9.20 -6.64 15.54
C GLY A 137 -9.32 -7.93 16.36
N ARG A 138 -8.39 -8.13 17.31
CA ARG A 138 -8.31 -9.33 18.15
C ARG A 138 -9.64 -9.67 18.83
N LYS A 139 -10.40 -8.67 19.33
CA LYS A 139 -11.68 -8.89 20.00
C LYS A 139 -12.72 -9.53 19.07
N ARG A 140 -12.79 -9.07 17.80
CA ARG A 140 -13.74 -9.63 16.83
C ARG A 140 -13.37 -11.04 16.44
N ILE A 141 -12.09 -11.31 16.19
CA ILE A 141 -11.61 -12.68 15.88
C ILE A 141 -11.90 -13.62 17.04
N SER A 142 -11.62 -13.21 18.27
CA SER A 142 -11.95 -14.00 19.47
C SER A 142 -13.44 -14.28 19.58
N GLN A 143 -14.31 -13.30 19.31
CA GLN A 143 -15.76 -13.50 19.33
C GLN A 143 -16.22 -14.46 18.25
N GLN A 144 -15.71 -14.34 17.03
CA GLN A 144 -16.02 -15.27 15.94
C GLN A 144 -15.61 -16.70 16.27
N LEU A 145 -14.44 -16.90 16.90
CA LEU A 145 -13.99 -18.22 17.35
C LEU A 145 -14.93 -18.77 18.44
N ILE A 146 -15.33 -17.97 19.41
CA ILE A 146 -16.28 -18.39 20.46
C ILE A 146 -17.61 -18.79 19.83
N ASP A 147 -18.11 -18.03 18.86
CA ASP A 147 -19.39 -18.30 18.21
C ASP A 147 -19.39 -19.58 17.37
N LEU A 148 -18.23 -19.98 16.82
CA LEU A 148 -18.05 -21.24 16.12
C LEU A 148 -18.17 -22.48 17.04
N PHE A 149 -17.89 -22.32 18.33
CA PHE A 149 -17.92 -23.42 19.32
C PHE A 149 -19.20 -23.43 20.17
N LYS A 150 -20.15 -22.56 19.92
CA LYS A 150 -21.47 -22.58 20.52
C LYS A 150 -22.43 -23.49 19.76
#